data_197ed0b4a01488a551fa48cf292b0838
#
_entry.id   197ed0b4a01488a551fa48cf292b0838
#
_cell.length_a   1.000
_cell.length_b   1.000
_cell.length_c   1.000
_cell.angle_alpha   90.00
_cell.angle_beta   90.00
_cell.angle_gamma   90.00
#
_symmetry.space_group_name_H-M   'P 1'
#
loop_
_entity.id
_entity.type
_entity.pdbx_description
1 polymer ?
#
loop_
_entity_poly.entity_id
_entity_poly.type
_entity_poly.pdbx_seq_one_letter_code
_entity_poly.pdbx_strand_id
1 'polypeptide(L)'
;MTPSPRFAAWLLSGLGALATVSCTSEEKNPEPELVGVQYAQTQCADRWGPAPGTQQLAAAAQAYLAQQNLTLYQAQASVKNSGAVCTACTCPTGLVLEGAVQPADLQAVLALGFTKK
;
A
#
# COMPACT_ATOMS: atom_id res chain seq x y z
N MET A 1 -34.12 41.19 61.92
CA MET A 1 -34.19 41.25 60.88
C MET A 1 -33.29 40.58 60.19
N THR A 2 -33.50 39.73 59.62
CA THR A 2 -32.66 38.98 59.01
C THR A 2 -32.75 39.02 57.65
N PRO A 3 -31.97 39.30 57.00
CA PRO A 3 -31.99 39.41 55.63
C PRO A 3 -32.03 38.12 55.06
N SER A 4 -32.76 38.01 54.21
CA SER A 4 -32.86 36.81 53.63
C SER A 4 -31.87 36.66 52.58
N PRO A 5 -31.34 35.70 52.46
CA PRO A 5 -30.36 35.51 51.49
C PRO A 5 -30.94 35.26 50.20
N ARG A 6 -30.61 35.96 49.44
CA ARG A 6 -31.03 35.79 48.19
C ARG A 6 -30.13 34.92 47.56
N PHE A 7 -30.41 33.91 47.28
CA PHE A 7 -29.63 33.06 46.61
C PHE A 7 -29.96 33.17 45.23
N ALA A 8 -29.28 33.78 44.65
CA ALA A 8 -29.45 33.86 43.25
C ALA A 8 -29.05 32.55 42.75
N ALA A 9 -29.86 31.98 42.32
CA ALA A 9 -29.56 30.74 41.78
C ALA A 9 -28.94 30.93 40.51
N TRP A 10 -27.80 30.74 40.40
CA TRP A 10 -27.15 30.83 39.25
C TRP A 10 -27.27 29.65 38.51
N LEU A 11 -28.13 29.60 37.76
CA LEU A 11 -28.21 28.58 36.96
C LEU A 11 -27.32 28.71 35.92
N LEU A 12 -26.30 28.29 36.01
CA LEU A 12 -25.51 28.24 34.99
C LEU A 12 -25.86 27.23 34.19
N SER A 13 -26.51 27.45 33.34
CA SER A 13 -26.78 26.51 32.44
C SER A 13 -25.61 26.37 31.70
N GLY A 14 -24.97 25.56 31.89
CA GLY A 14 -23.90 25.34 31.17
C GLY A 14 -24.24 24.70 29.98
N LEU A 15 -24.22 25.24 29.08
CA LEU A 15 -24.43 24.78 27.95
C LEU A 15 -23.44 24.11 27.48
N GLY A 16 -23.36 23.18 27.47
CA GLY A 16 -22.47 22.41 26.94
C GLY A 16 -22.52 22.35 25.58
N ALA A 17 -21.81 22.90 25.08
CA ALA A 17 -21.78 22.93 23.79
C ALA A 17 -21.26 21.76 23.32
N LEU A 18 -21.81 21.09 22.78
CA LEU A 18 -21.41 20.07 22.29
C LEU A 18 -20.84 20.15 21.15
N ALA A 19 -19.94 20.22 20.99
CA ALA A 19 -19.27 20.17 19.97
C ALA A 19 -19.27 19.02 19.40
N THR A 20 -19.77 18.78 18.69
CA THR A 20 -19.81 17.75 18.08
C THR A 20 -19.08 17.66 17.06
N VAL A 21 -18.25 17.21 17.00
CA VAL A 21 -17.54 17.03 16.10
C VAL A 21 -17.75 16.23 15.29
N SER A 22 -18.12 16.18 14.67
CA SER A 22 -18.32 15.49 13.76
C SER A 22 -17.46 15.15 12.99
N CYS A 23 -16.81 14.66 12.99
CA CYS A 23 -16.04 14.16 12.30
C CYS A 23 -16.23 13.83 11.18
N THR A 24 -16.37 14.16 10.64
CA THR A 24 -16.37 14.17 9.66
C THR A 24 -15.65 13.48 8.99
N SER A 25 -15.43 12.72 9.33
CA SER A 25 -14.87 11.88 8.73
C SER A 25 -15.08 11.74 7.44
N GLU A 26 -15.90 12.21 7.01
CA GLU A 26 -16.17 12.03 5.77
C GLU A 26 -15.20 12.50 4.97
N GLU A 27 -14.47 13.13 5.34
CA GLU A 27 -13.58 13.62 4.57
C GLU A 27 -12.60 12.74 4.36
N LYS A 28 -12.68 11.70 4.25
CA LYS A 28 -11.81 10.90 3.95
C LYS A 28 -11.14 11.24 2.81
N ASN A 29 -10.00 11.47 2.78
CA ASN A 29 -9.26 11.63 1.66
C ASN A 29 -9.40 10.44 0.92
N PRO A 30 -9.66 10.47 -0.25
CA PRO A 30 -9.79 9.34 -1.04
C PRO A 30 -8.44 8.73 -1.04
N GLU A 31 -8.34 7.52 -0.73
CA GLU A 31 -7.13 6.91 -0.77
C GLU A 31 -6.70 6.90 -2.17
N PRO A 32 -5.53 7.14 -2.51
CA PRO A 32 -5.07 7.19 -3.87
C PRO A 32 -5.27 5.82 -4.42
N GLU A 33 -5.82 5.77 -5.61
CA GLU A 33 -6.10 4.58 -6.21
C GLU A 33 -4.81 3.93 -6.53
N LEU A 34 -4.53 2.78 -6.08
CA LEU A 34 -3.31 2.06 -6.40
C LEU A 34 -3.33 1.58 -7.85
N VAL A 35 -2.18 1.53 -8.44
CA VAL A 35 -2.04 1.12 -9.83
C VAL A 35 -1.48 -0.28 -9.86
N GLY A 36 -2.14 -1.19 -10.56
CA GLY A 36 -1.68 -2.57 -10.66
C GLY A 36 -0.46 -2.69 -11.55
N VAL A 37 0.48 -3.49 -11.13
CA VAL A 37 1.70 -3.74 -11.89
C VAL A 37 2.04 -5.22 -11.82
N GLN A 38 2.87 -5.67 -12.72
CA GLN A 38 3.30 -7.06 -12.73
C GLN A 38 4.73 -7.19 -13.23
N TYR A 39 5.35 -8.29 -12.91
CA TYR A 39 6.73 -8.54 -13.30
C TYR A 39 6.88 -10.03 -13.59
N ALA A 40 7.41 -10.35 -14.75
CA ALA A 40 7.65 -11.74 -15.10
C ALA A 40 9.04 -12.11 -14.61
N GLN A 41 9.13 -13.10 -13.73
CA GLN A 41 10.42 -13.51 -13.19
C GLN A 41 11.30 -14.06 -14.30
N THR A 42 12.58 -13.72 -14.27
CA THR A 42 13.53 -14.24 -15.22
C THR A 42 14.39 -15.31 -14.56
N GLN A 43 15.13 -16.06 -15.38
CA GLN A 43 15.95 -17.13 -14.87
C GLN A 43 17.03 -16.64 -13.91
N CYS A 44 17.71 -15.56 -14.25
CA CYS A 44 18.77 -15.06 -13.39
C CYS A 44 19.05 -13.57 -13.59
N ALA A 45 18.15 -12.83 -14.20
CA ALA A 45 18.39 -11.42 -14.44
C ALA A 45 17.63 -10.50 -13.52
N ASP A 46 16.93 -11.05 -12.52
CA ASP A 46 16.13 -10.22 -11.64
C ASP A 46 17.03 -9.42 -10.70
N ARG A 47 16.62 -8.21 -10.40
CA ARG A 47 17.43 -7.34 -9.56
C ARG A 47 17.53 -7.82 -8.11
N TRP A 48 16.58 -8.60 -7.67
CA TRP A 48 16.58 -9.09 -6.30
C TRP A 48 17.22 -10.47 -6.16
N GLY A 49 17.70 -11.01 -7.24
CA GLY A 49 18.39 -12.30 -7.17
C GLY A 49 17.45 -13.49 -7.28
N PRO A 50 17.96 -14.66 -7.14
CA PRO A 50 17.16 -15.86 -7.31
C PRO A 50 16.07 -15.98 -6.25
N ALA A 51 14.90 -16.38 -6.66
CA ALA A 51 13.78 -16.56 -5.76
C ALA A 51 12.94 -17.70 -6.30
N PRO A 52 13.24 -18.91 -5.90
CA PRO A 52 12.67 -20.09 -6.55
C PRO A 52 11.22 -20.42 -6.28
N GLY A 53 10.52 -19.74 -5.50
CA GLY A 53 9.12 -20.04 -5.24
C GLY A 53 8.28 -18.80 -5.28
N THR A 54 6.97 -18.97 -5.29
CA THR A 54 6.08 -17.82 -5.36
C THR A 54 6.22 -16.93 -4.13
N GLN A 55 6.33 -17.52 -2.95
CA GLN A 55 6.47 -16.72 -1.77
C GLN A 55 7.83 -16.05 -1.70
N GLN A 56 8.86 -16.75 -2.11
CA GLN A 56 10.20 -16.19 -2.12
C GLN A 56 10.28 -15.04 -3.13
N LEU A 57 9.63 -15.18 -4.27
CA LEU A 57 9.63 -14.13 -5.26
C LEU A 57 8.96 -12.86 -4.72
N ALA A 58 7.79 -13.01 -4.12
CA ALA A 58 7.10 -11.86 -3.57
C ALA A 58 7.92 -11.19 -2.47
N ALA A 59 8.51 -12.00 -1.59
CA ALA A 59 9.29 -11.44 -0.49
C ALA A 59 10.55 -10.75 -0.97
N ALA A 60 11.24 -11.35 -1.94
CA ALA A 60 12.47 -10.77 -2.44
C ALA A 60 12.23 -9.45 -3.15
N ALA A 61 11.17 -9.41 -3.94
CA ALA A 61 10.84 -8.18 -4.66
C ALA A 61 10.42 -7.08 -3.70
N GLN A 62 9.60 -7.43 -2.70
CA GLN A 62 9.19 -6.43 -1.73
C GLN A 62 10.38 -5.88 -0.95
N ALA A 63 11.32 -6.74 -0.59
CA ALA A 63 12.50 -6.29 0.14
C ALA A 63 13.37 -5.38 -0.73
N TYR A 64 13.51 -5.73 -1.99
CA TYR A 64 14.30 -4.90 -2.89
C TYR A 64 13.65 -3.53 -3.07
N LEU A 65 12.33 -3.51 -3.29
CA LEU A 65 11.64 -2.25 -3.46
C LEU A 65 11.71 -1.39 -2.21
N ALA A 66 11.66 -2.01 -1.04
CA ALA A 66 11.79 -1.26 0.19
C ALA A 66 13.14 -0.55 0.29
N GLN A 67 14.19 -1.14 -0.24
CA GLN A 67 15.48 -0.49 -0.27
C GLN A 67 15.47 0.73 -1.18
N GLN A 68 14.55 0.78 -2.11
CA GLN A 68 14.41 1.91 -3.01
C GLN A 68 13.33 2.87 -2.52
N ASN A 69 12.85 2.68 -1.30
CA ASN A 69 11.78 3.49 -0.74
C ASN A 69 10.47 3.34 -1.52
N LEU A 70 10.25 2.17 -2.07
CA LEU A 70 9.03 1.88 -2.80
C LEU A 70 8.28 0.77 -2.09
N THR A 71 6.97 0.78 -2.17
CA THR A 71 6.15 -0.24 -1.55
C THR A 71 5.28 -0.91 -2.59
N LEU A 72 5.33 -2.23 -2.60
CA LEU A 72 4.46 -3.00 -3.48
C LEU A 72 3.36 -3.57 -2.60
N TYR A 73 2.13 -3.11 -2.81
CA TYR A 73 1.00 -3.55 -2.03
C TYR A 73 0.39 -4.80 -2.63
N GLN A 74 -0.08 -5.66 -1.77
CA GLN A 74 -0.78 -6.86 -2.22
C GLN A 74 0.07 -7.72 -3.12
N ALA A 75 1.34 -7.82 -2.82
CA ALA A 75 2.28 -8.58 -3.63
C ALA A 75 1.93 -10.07 -3.61
N GLN A 76 1.83 -10.64 -4.79
CA GLN A 76 1.45 -12.02 -4.89
C GLN A 76 2.03 -12.58 -6.15
N ALA A 77 2.66 -13.71 -6.10
CA ALA A 77 3.25 -14.35 -7.26
C ALA A 77 2.50 -15.64 -7.57
N SER A 78 2.41 -15.95 -8.82
CA SER A 78 1.73 -17.16 -9.23
C SER A 78 2.39 -17.73 -10.48
N VAL A 79 2.10 -18.96 -10.77
CA VAL A 79 2.62 -19.59 -11.97
C VAL A 79 1.64 -19.30 -13.08
N LYS A 80 2.06 -18.58 -14.09
CA LYS A 80 1.18 -18.25 -15.17
C LYS A 80 1.43 -19.11 -16.38
N ASN A 81 2.64 -19.57 -16.58
CA ASN A 81 2.96 -20.36 -17.70
C ASN A 81 3.92 -21.43 -17.30
N SER A 82 4.14 -22.40 -18.10
CA SER A 82 5.10 -23.42 -17.76
C SER A 82 6.51 -22.97 -18.08
N GLY A 83 6.71 -21.80 -18.44
CA GLY A 83 8.06 -21.32 -18.73
C GLY A 83 8.50 -21.71 -20.11
N ALA A 84 9.39 -20.97 -20.69
CA ALA A 84 9.90 -21.28 -21.99
C ALA A 84 11.12 -22.15 -21.82
N VAL A 85 11.39 -22.97 -22.79
CA VAL A 85 12.56 -23.75 -22.74
C VAL A 85 13.65 -22.87 -23.25
N CYS A 86 14.37 -22.27 -22.35
CA CYS A 86 15.30 -21.23 -22.73
C CYS A 86 16.34 -21.17 -21.63
N THR A 87 17.57 -20.90 -21.99
CA THR A 87 18.64 -20.94 -21.02
C THR A 87 19.26 -19.58 -20.73
N ALA A 88 18.82 -18.54 -21.40
CA ALA A 88 19.38 -17.22 -21.13
C ALA A 88 18.86 -16.67 -19.80
N CYS A 89 19.62 -15.84 -19.14
CA CYS A 89 19.22 -15.25 -17.88
C CYS A 89 17.95 -14.43 -17.99
N THR A 90 17.67 -13.87 -19.14
CA THR A 90 16.46 -13.06 -19.30
C THR A 90 15.23 -13.89 -19.64
N CYS A 91 15.36 -15.19 -19.79
CA CYS A 91 14.21 -16.01 -20.13
C CYS A 91 13.24 -16.10 -18.97
N PRO A 92 11.95 -16.09 -19.23
CA PRO A 92 10.98 -16.15 -18.14
C PRO A 92 10.92 -17.54 -17.52
N THR A 93 10.64 -17.60 -16.21
CA THR A 93 10.50 -18.86 -15.53
C THR A 93 9.05 -19.33 -15.52
N GLY A 94 8.12 -18.48 -15.88
CA GLY A 94 6.70 -18.78 -15.79
C GLY A 94 6.05 -18.23 -14.54
N LEU A 95 6.82 -17.75 -13.58
CA LEU A 95 6.25 -17.10 -12.41
C LEU A 95 6.04 -15.62 -12.69
N VAL A 96 4.91 -15.12 -12.27
CA VAL A 96 4.60 -13.70 -12.46
C VAL A 96 4.23 -13.11 -11.11
N LEU A 97 4.87 -12.02 -10.76
CA LEU A 97 4.60 -11.28 -9.55
C LEU A 97 3.63 -10.17 -9.90
N GLU A 98 2.59 -10.03 -9.10
CA GLU A 98 1.63 -8.96 -9.29
C GLU A 98 1.49 -8.19 -7.99
N GLY A 99 1.10 -6.95 -8.10
CA GLY A 99 0.87 -6.12 -6.93
C GLY A 99 0.38 -4.77 -7.38
N ALA A 100 0.42 -3.82 -6.49
CA ALA A 100 -0.03 -2.48 -6.79
C ALA A 100 0.88 -1.47 -6.13
N VAL A 101 1.01 -0.31 -6.74
CA VAL A 101 1.86 0.74 -6.22
C VAL A 101 1.10 2.05 -6.24
N GLN A 102 1.55 3.00 -5.48
CA GLN A 102 0.96 4.31 -5.51
C GLN A 102 1.29 4.98 -6.84
N PRO A 103 0.38 5.81 -7.35
CA PRO A 103 0.65 6.45 -8.64
C PRO A 103 1.98 7.22 -8.68
N ALA A 104 2.35 7.81 -7.55
CA ALA A 104 3.61 8.56 -7.51
C ALA A 104 4.82 7.66 -7.70
N ASP A 105 4.69 6.38 -7.40
CA ASP A 105 5.81 5.45 -7.50
C ASP A 105 5.82 4.68 -8.81
N LEU A 106 4.81 4.87 -9.63
CA LEU A 106 4.66 4.05 -10.81
C LEU A 106 5.84 4.14 -11.75
N GLN A 107 6.31 5.33 -12.03
CA GLN A 107 7.42 5.48 -12.97
C GLN A 107 8.69 4.80 -12.45
N ALA A 108 8.95 4.90 -11.16
CA ALA A 108 10.13 4.27 -10.60
C ALA A 108 10.03 2.76 -10.70
N VAL A 109 8.84 2.22 -10.48
CA VAL A 109 8.65 0.78 -10.54
C VAL A 109 8.76 0.28 -11.97
N LEU A 110 8.22 1.03 -12.92
CA LEU A 110 8.34 0.64 -14.32
C LEU A 110 9.80 0.65 -14.75
N ALA A 111 10.59 1.58 -14.22
CA ALA A 111 12.01 1.62 -14.57
C ALA A 111 12.76 0.39 -14.05
N LEU A 112 12.19 -0.31 -13.07
CA LEU A 112 12.80 -1.51 -12.55
C LEU A 112 12.41 -2.77 -13.30
N GLY A 113 11.57 -2.62 -14.31
CA GLY A 113 11.20 -3.77 -15.14
C GLY A 113 9.76 -4.22 -14.99
N PHE A 114 9.00 -3.59 -14.10
CA PHE A 114 7.59 -3.93 -13.98
C PHE A 114 6.81 -3.34 -15.15
N THR A 115 5.66 -3.90 -15.42
CA THR A 115 4.76 -3.34 -16.41
C THR A 115 3.42 -3.07 -15.76
N LYS A 116 2.69 -2.13 -16.30
CA LYS A 116 1.40 -1.80 -15.78
C LYS A 116 0.41 -2.86 -16.21
N LYS A 117 -0.43 -3.26 -15.31
CA LYS A 117 -1.44 -4.26 -15.65
C LYS A 117 -2.58 -3.65 -16.39
#